data_b12de339cef7fdb0b920bc9473cc0461
#
_entry.id   b12de339cef7fdb0b920bc9473cc0461
#
_cell.length_a   1.000
_cell.length_b   1.000
_cell.length_c   1.000
_cell.angle_alpha   90.00
_cell.angle_beta   90.00
_cell.angle_gamma   90.00
#
_symmetry.space_group_name_H-M   'P 1'
#
loop_
_entity.id
_entity.type
_entity.pdbx_description
1 polymer ?
#
loop_
_entity_poly.entity_id
_entity_poly.type
_entity_poly.pdbx_seq_one_letter_code
_entity_poly.pdbx_strand_id
1 'polypeptide(L)'
;MRRGRLVAVAIVVAAACASAGKDGGGGNPDGRQADAATDSGGGTDSTVTIDGPMADAAPVAVTLSQNTNGTTIGSASSVACGNNTTGDTRENSWYRVFKLADHNIVGGLRVTAVTFGVQEASGSPQVQVKIGTYSGNITPPPATLDTGLITPLNAATFTVPNTVATAATTVTVPITANVPALSQMIVEVFSPDFNNMGRYFYLGGNGGGESRPGYLRAPTCLETQPKTTTALGFPTSHLVITVAGTH
;
A
#
# COMPACT_ATOMS: atom_id res chain seq x y z
N MET A 1 -24.57 25.03 -7.63
CA MET A 1 -23.46 24.11 -7.34
C MET A 1 -23.94 23.08 -6.33
N ARG A 2 -24.20 21.84 -6.73
CA ARG A 2 -24.57 20.75 -5.80
C ARG A 2 -23.31 20.19 -5.19
N ARG A 3 -23.19 20.24 -3.86
CA ARG A 3 -22.05 19.70 -3.11
C ARG A 3 -22.11 18.17 -3.16
N GLY A 4 -21.09 17.50 -3.69
CA GLY A 4 -20.92 16.04 -3.53
C GLY A 4 -20.78 15.69 -2.05
N ARG A 5 -21.34 14.56 -1.63
CA ARG A 5 -21.16 14.02 -0.27
C ARG A 5 -20.29 12.76 -0.34
N LEU A 6 -19.44 12.59 0.65
CA LEU A 6 -18.78 11.31 0.88
C LEU A 6 -19.85 10.28 1.23
N VAL A 7 -19.92 9.20 0.46
CA VAL A 7 -20.86 8.10 0.67
C VAL A 7 -20.06 6.93 1.22
N ALA A 8 -20.35 6.54 2.46
CA ALA A 8 -20.00 5.23 2.97
C ALA A 8 -21.23 4.35 2.82
N VAL A 9 -21.12 3.29 2.07
CA VAL A 9 -22.16 2.23 2.05
C VAL A 9 -21.86 1.33 3.26
N ALA A 10 -22.43 1.67 4.42
CA ALA A 10 -22.33 0.84 5.61
C ALA A 10 -23.51 -0.14 5.65
N ILE A 11 -23.22 -1.41 5.43
CA ILE A 11 -24.14 -2.49 5.80
C ILE A 11 -23.63 -3.08 7.12
N VAL A 12 -24.37 -2.91 8.19
CA VAL A 12 -24.08 -3.48 9.51
C VAL A 12 -24.37 -4.98 9.46
N VAL A 13 -23.34 -5.80 9.56
CA VAL A 13 -23.48 -7.23 9.86
C VAL A 13 -22.84 -7.46 11.23
N ALA A 14 -23.67 -7.92 12.17
CA ALA A 14 -23.25 -8.25 13.53
C ALA A 14 -22.20 -9.37 13.54
N ALA A 15 -21.05 -9.12 14.17
CA ALA A 15 -20.01 -10.10 14.40
C ALA A 15 -20.28 -10.87 15.69
N ALA A 16 -20.32 -12.18 15.59
CA ALA A 16 -20.29 -13.09 16.74
C ALA A 16 -18.84 -13.26 17.23
N CYS A 17 -18.62 -13.04 18.54
CA CYS A 17 -17.39 -13.30 19.24
C CYS A 17 -17.09 -14.80 19.34
N ALA A 18 -15.86 -15.21 19.12
CA ALA A 18 -15.30 -16.41 19.72
C ALA A 18 -13.91 -16.10 20.25
N SER A 19 -13.77 -16.20 21.58
CA SER A 19 -12.54 -16.09 22.33
C SER A 19 -11.92 -17.48 22.55
N ALA A 20 -10.64 -17.49 22.85
CA ALA A 20 -9.79 -18.46 23.57
C ALA A 20 -8.63 -18.93 22.69
N GLY A 21 -7.46 -18.98 23.21
CA GLY A 21 -6.90 -19.52 24.38
C GLY A 21 -5.39 -19.23 24.49
N LYS A 22 -4.99 -19.13 25.70
CA LYS A 22 -3.67 -18.89 26.27
C LYS A 22 -2.98 -20.23 26.53
N ASP A 23 -1.67 -20.32 26.29
CA ASP A 23 -0.67 -21.16 26.94
C ASP A 23 0.68 -20.86 26.30
N GLY A 24 1.77 -20.55 26.98
CA GLY A 24 2.24 -20.97 28.26
C GLY A 24 3.52 -21.80 28.09
N GLY A 25 4.65 -21.29 28.60
CA GLY A 25 5.89 -22.07 28.81
C GLY A 25 7.03 -21.67 27.83
N GLY A 26 8.18 -21.21 28.23
CA GLY A 26 8.92 -21.36 29.45
C GLY A 26 10.27 -22.04 29.19
N GLY A 27 11.38 -21.42 29.65
CA GLY A 27 12.63 -22.10 29.92
C GLY A 27 13.75 -21.87 28.88
N ASN A 28 14.66 -21.25 29.18
CA ASN A 28 15.79 -20.84 30.00
C ASN A 28 17.14 -21.30 29.43
N PRO A 29 18.23 -20.72 29.88
CA PRO A 29 19.46 -20.45 29.13
C PRO A 29 20.61 -21.36 29.59
N ASP A 30 21.64 -21.42 28.76
CA ASP A 30 23.02 -21.73 29.16
C ASP A 30 23.89 -21.42 27.92
N GLY A 31 24.85 -20.58 27.93
CA GLY A 31 25.97 -20.43 28.81
C GLY A 31 27.10 -21.36 28.39
N ARG A 32 28.10 -20.81 27.67
CA ARG A 32 29.55 -21.15 27.73
C ARG A 32 30.26 -20.48 26.56
N GLN A 33 31.06 -19.53 26.82
CA GLN A 33 32.43 -19.48 27.33
C GLN A 33 33.46 -19.62 26.20
N ALA A 34 34.25 -18.59 26.12
CA ALA A 34 35.37 -18.37 25.24
C ALA A 34 36.47 -19.43 25.41
N ASP A 35 37.13 -19.74 24.32
CA ASP A 35 38.52 -20.17 24.36
C ASP A 35 39.36 -19.36 23.40
N ALA A 36 40.28 -18.63 23.97
CA ALA A 36 41.35 -17.93 23.27
C ALA A 36 42.42 -18.95 22.91
N ALA A 37 42.72 -19.09 21.64
CA ALA A 37 43.93 -19.71 21.19
C ALA A 37 44.76 -18.64 20.44
N THR A 38 45.82 -18.21 21.12
CA THR A 38 46.97 -17.55 20.52
C THR A 38 47.73 -18.56 19.67
N ASP A 39 47.86 -18.34 18.37
CA ASP A 39 48.93 -18.98 17.63
C ASP A 39 49.70 -17.91 16.83
N SER A 40 50.95 -17.77 17.21
CA SER A 40 51.98 -16.98 16.56
C SER A 40 52.69 -17.85 15.54
N GLY A 41 52.41 -17.61 14.24
CA GLY A 41 53.12 -18.27 13.15
C GLY A 41 53.35 -17.30 12.00
N GLY A 42 54.56 -16.79 11.87
CA GLY A 42 54.99 -16.05 10.70
C GLY A 42 54.98 -16.91 9.46
N GLY A 43 54.47 -16.37 8.36
CA GLY A 43 54.46 -17.06 7.07
C GLY A 43 54.06 -16.11 5.93
N THR A 44 55.07 -15.62 5.26
CA THR A 44 55.13 -15.31 3.82
C THR A 44 53.91 -14.76 3.12
N ASP A 45 54.09 -13.52 2.71
CA ASP A 45 53.53 -12.90 1.49
C ASP A 45 52.63 -13.81 0.64
N SER A 46 51.37 -13.79 0.95
CA SER A 46 50.34 -14.33 0.05
C SER A 46 49.87 -13.20 -0.83
N THR A 47 50.25 -13.26 -2.09
CA THR A 47 49.65 -12.49 -3.19
C THR A 47 48.15 -12.39 -2.95
N VAL A 48 47.67 -11.17 -2.68
CA VAL A 48 46.27 -10.84 -2.62
C VAL A 48 45.68 -11.20 -4.00
N THR A 49 45.06 -12.36 -4.07
CA THR A 49 44.17 -12.69 -5.19
C THR A 49 43.09 -11.64 -5.11
N ILE A 50 43.07 -10.72 -6.06
CA ILE A 50 41.93 -9.81 -6.24
C ILE A 50 40.78 -10.74 -6.53
N ASP A 51 39.91 -10.89 -5.55
CA ASP A 51 38.65 -11.62 -5.71
C ASP A 51 37.99 -11.09 -6.99
N GLY A 52 37.68 -12.00 -7.90
CA GLY A 52 36.93 -11.68 -9.10
C GLY A 52 35.69 -10.88 -8.76
N PRO A 53 35.08 -10.17 -9.69
CA PRO A 53 33.91 -9.33 -9.41
C PRO A 53 32.92 -10.14 -8.59
N MET A 54 32.60 -9.64 -7.36
CA MET A 54 31.54 -10.25 -6.54
C MET A 54 30.34 -10.40 -7.44
N ALA A 55 29.89 -11.63 -7.63
CA ALA A 55 28.64 -11.86 -8.37
C ALA A 55 27.55 -11.06 -7.64
N ASP A 56 26.96 -10.09 -8.35
CA ASP A 56 25.84 -9.32 -7.80
C ASP A 56 24.82 -10.31 -7.24
N ALA A 57 24.42 -10.12 -5.98
CA ALA A 57 23.42 -10.97 -5.36
C ALA A 57 22.15 -10.96 -6.23
N ALA A 58 21.59 -12.15 -6.48
CA ALA A 58 20.36 -12.24 -7.28
C ALA A 58 19.26 -11.36 -6.66
N PRO A 59 18.50 -10.61 -7.48
CA PRO A 59 17.42 -9.76 -6.98
C PRO A 59 16.42 -10.56 -6.14
N VAL A 60 16.10 -10.04 -4.95
CA VAL A 60 15.14 -10.64 -4.03
C VAL A 60 13.74 -10.12 -4.32
N ALA A 61 12.80 -11.02 -4.61
CA ALA A 61 11.41 -10.66 -4.80
C ALA A 61 10.76 -10.25 -3.48
N VAL A 62 9.95 -9.20 -3.50
CA VAL A 62 9.23 -8.70 -2.32
C VAL A 62 7.81 -8.27 -2.68
N THR A 63 6.90 -8.42 -1.72
CA THR A 63 5.55 -7.82 -1.78
C THR A 63 5.36 -6.93 -0.56
N LEU A 64 5.09 -5.65 -0.79
CA LEU A 64 4.82 -4.66 0.26
C LEU A 64 3.32 -4.57 0.49
N SER A 65 2.88 -4.71 1.73
CA SER A 65 1.50 -4.50 2.18
C SER A 65 1.50 -3.76 3.51
N GLN A 66 0.47 -2.96 3.74
CA GLN A 66 0.23 -2.29 5.02
C GLN A 66 -1.04 -2.80 5.70
N ASN A 67 -1.81 -3.66 5.02
CA ASN A 67 -2.98 -4.31 5.60
C ASN A 67 -2.57 -5.59 6.34
N THR A 68 -3.13 -5.82 7.53
CA THR A 68 -2.91 -7.05 8.31
C THR A 68 -3.63 -8.25 7.68
N ASN A 69 -4.77 -8.04 7.03
CA ASN A 69 -5.54 -9.09 6.33
C ASN A 69 -5.14 -9.25 4.84
N GLY A 70 -3.94 -8.79 4.46
CA GLY A 70 -3.42 -8.91 3.11
C GLY A 70 -4.33 -8.26 2.07
N THR A 71 -4.78 -9.04 1.07
CA THR A 71 -5.60 -8.58 -0.06
C THR A 71 -7.10 -8.88 0.08
N THR A 72 -7.55 -9.40 1.21
CA THR A 72 -8.99 -9.64 1.46
C THR A 72 -9.76 -8.32 1.46
N ILE A 73 -10.86 -8.25 0.70
CA ILE A 73 -11.70 -7.07 0.61
C ILE A 73 -12.93 -7.29 1.47
N GLY A 74 -13.18 -6.37 2.40
CA GLY A 74 -14.38 -6.35 3.22
C GLY A 74 -15.59 -5.82 2.45
N SER A 75 -16.78 -6.29 2.78
CA SER A 75 -18.01 -5.68 2.26
C SER A 75 -18.15 -4.24 2.79
N ALA A 76 -18.58 -3.31 1.96
CA ALA A 76 -18.85 -1.92 2.32
C ALA A 76 -17.66 -1.19 2.99
N SER A 77 -16.43 -1.53 2.61
CA SER A 77 -15.20 -0.95 3.16
C SER A 77 -14.56 0.14 2.29
N SER A 78 -15.19 0.50 1.17
CA SER A 78 -14.73 1.57 0.29
C SER A 78 -15.16 2.95 0.79
N VAL A 79 -14.28 3.92 0.62
CA VAL A 79 -14.56 5.35 0.81
C VAL A 79 -14.25 6.07 -0.49
N ALA A 80 -15.24 6.75 -1.06
CA ALA A 80 -15.11 7.51 -2.30
C ALA A 80 -16.06 8.71 -2.31
N CYS A 81 -15.70 9.72 -3.08
CA CYS A 81 -16.61 10.80 -3.46
C CYS A 81 -17.48 10.32 -4.61
N GLY A 82 -18.80 10.43 -4.46
CA GLY A 82 -19.77 10.02 -5.47
C GLY A 82 -20.92 11.00 -5.63
N ASN A 83 -21.71 10.80 -6.65
CA ASN A 83 -22.97 11.49 -6.88
C ASN A 83 -24.12 10.65 -6.32
N ASN A 84 -24.74 11.07 -5.23
CA ASN A 84 -25.82 10.36 -4.57
C ASN A 84 -27.09 10.19 -5.41
N THR A 85 -27.20 10.90 -6.54
CA THR A 85 -28.38 10.81 -7.41
C THR A 85 -28.19 9.77 -8.50
N THR A 86 -26.98 9.70 -9.09
CA THR A 86 -26.68 8.81 -10.22
C THR A 86 -25.89 7.56 -9.81
N GLY A 87 -25.27 7.58 -8.64
CA GLY A 87 -24.35 6.52 -8.20
C GLY A 87 -22.95 6.62 -8.81
N ASP A 88 -22.73 7.52 -9.77
CA ASP A 88 -21.42 7.70 -10.42
C ASP A 88 -20.37 8.22 -9.44
N THR A 89 -19.14 7.75 -9.55
CA THR A 89 -18.04 8.31 -8.76
C THR A 89 -17.52 9.60 -9.36
N ARG A 90 -17.08 10.50 -8.49
CA ARG A 90 -16.35 11.72 -8.84
C ARG A 90 -14.86 11.43 -8.93
N GLU A 91 -14.06 12.48 -9.13
CA GLU A 91 -12.61 12.36 -9.04
C GLU A 91 -12.21 11.89 -7.62
N ASN A 92 -11.46 10.80 -7.58
CA ASN A 92 -10.89 10.23 -6.36
C ASN A 92 -9.44 9.80 -6.59
N SER A 93 -8.60 10.02 -5.60
CA SER A 93 -7.25 9.49 -5.55
C SER A 93 -7.01 8.81 -4.21
N TRP A 94 -6.67 7.54 -4.22
CA TRP A 94 -6.34 6.77 -3.03
C TRP A 94 -4.83 6.56 -2.96
N TYR A 95 -4.22 6.79 -1.79
CA TYR A 95 -2.77 6.74 -1.63
C TYR A 95 -2.35 5.79 -0.53
N ARG A 96 -1.18 5.15 -0.72
CA ARG A 96 -0.38 4.48 0.29
C ARG A 96 1.05 4.97 0.22
N VAL A 97 1.66 5.22 1.39
CA VAL A 97 3.08 5.62 1.47
C VAL A 97 3.86 4.51 2.16
N PHE A 98 4.79 3.89 1.45
CA PHE A 98 5.65 2.81 1.92
C PHE A 98 7.03 3.36 2.23
N LYS A 99 7.46 3.28 3.49
CA LYS A 99 8.84 3.54 3.87
C LYS A 99 9.63 2.24 3.66
N LEU A 100 10.55 2.22 2.70
CA LEU A 100 11.27 1.00 2.30
C LEU A 100 11.99 0.33 3.48
N ALA A 101 12.54 1.13 4.39
CA ALA A 101 13.20 0.63 5.59
C ALA A 101 12.28 -0.18 6.53
N ASP A 102 10.97 0.11 6.57
CA ASP A 102 10.01 -0.65 7.38
C ASP A 102 9.80 -2.07 6.82
N HIS A 103 10.27 -2.33 5.60
CA HIS A 103 10.23 -3.61 4.90
C HIS A 103 11.62 -4.24 4.74
N ASN A 104 12.62 -3.76 5.51
CA ASN A 104 14.03 -4.21 5.45
C ASN A 104 14.70 -4.01 4.07
N ILE A 105 14.21 -3.05 3.28
CA ILE A 105 14.79 -2.68 1.99
C ILE A 105 15.71 -1.48 2.21
N VAL A 106 17.01 -1.71 2.24
CA VAL A 106 18.05 -0.65 2.39
C VAL A 106 18.53 -0.10 1.06
N GLY A 107 18.48 -0.91 0.01
CA GLY A 107 18.75 -0.52 -1.38
C GLY A 107 17.56 0.14 -2.05
N GLY A 108 17.61 0.31 -3.35
CA GLY A 108 16.46 0.71 -4.16
C GLY A 108 15.46 -0.44 -4.33
N LEU A 109 14.24 -0.12 -4.73
CA LEU A 109 13.20 -1.08 -5.07
C LEU A 109 12.84 -0.92 -6.56
N ARG A 110 12.98 -1.98 -7.32
CA ARG A 110 12.39 -2.06 -8.66
C ARG A 110 10.98 -2.60 -8.55
N VAL A 111 9.99 -1.73 -8.64
CA VAL A 111 8.57 -2.13 -8.70
C VAL A 111 8.31 -2.85 -10.01
N THR A 112 7.48 -3.90 -9.98
CA THR A 112 7.06 -4.67 -11.16
C THR A 112 5.54 -4.69 -11.33
N ALA A 113 4.77 -4.52 -10.26
CA ALA A 113 3.33 -4.44 -10.32
C ALA A 113 2.74 -3.77 -9.07
N VAL A 114 1.55 -3.23 -9.22
CA VAL A 114 0.67 -2.77 -8.12
C VAL A 114 -0.61 -3.58 -8.17
N THR A 115 -1.01 -4.14 -7.03
CA THR A 115 -2.31 -4.80 -6.88
C THR A 115 -3.19 -3.95 -5.97
N PHE A 116 -4.44 -3.73 -6.36
CA PHE A 116 -5.41 -3.02 -5.51
C PHE A 116 -6.76 -3.72 -5.47
N GLY A 117 -7.49 -3.46 -4.39
CA GLY A 117 -8.84 -3.98 -4.23
C GLY A 117 -9.85 -3.25 -5.11
N VAL A 118 -10.80 -4.00 -5.65
CA VAL A 118 -11.99 -3.48 -6.34
C VAL A 118 -13.20 -3.98 -5.56
N GLN A 119 -13.88 -3.08 -4.84
CA GLN A 119 -15.10 -3.44 -4.16
C GLN A 119 -16.27 -3.52 -5.15
N GLU A 120 -16.37 -2.50 -6.00
CA GLU A 120 -17.41 -2.43 -7.02
C GLU A 120 -16.95 -1.55 -8.18
N ALA A 121 -17.32 -1.93 -9.41
CA ALA A 121 -17.03 -1.15 -10.61
C ALA A 121 -18.08 -1.43 -11.70
N SER A 122 -18.48 -0.40 -12.43
CA SER A 122 -19.41 -0.52 -13.57
C SER A 122 -19.02 0.39 -14.72
N GLY A 123 -19.38 -0.03 -15.93
CA GLY A 123 -19.08 0.71 -17.16
C GLY A 123 -17.61 0.62 -17.56
N SER A 124 -16.89 -0.39 -17.08
CA SER A 124 -15.45 -0.60 -17.36
C SER A 124 -14.63 0.67 -17.15
N PRO A 125 -14.62 1.25 -15.95
CA PRO A 125 -13.96 2.51 -15.68
C PRO A 125 -12.45 2.40 -15.90
N GLN A 126 -11.85 3.45 -16.46
CA GLN A 126 -10.40 3.54 -16.56
C GLN A 126 -9.86 4.28 -15.34
N VAL A 127 -8.86 3.67 -14.70
CA VAL A 127 -8.11 4.27 -13.59
C VAL A 127 -6.63 4.39 -13.97
N GLN A 128 -5.90 5.22 -13.24
CA GLN A 128 -4.44 5.30 -13.36
C GLN A 128 -3.80 4.84 -12.06
N VAL A 129 -2.82 3.95 -12.17
CA VAL A 129 -1.89 3.64 -11.08
C VAL A 129 -0.65 4.49 -11.28
N LYS A 130 -0.28 5.26 -10.26
CA LYS A 130 0.90 6.13 -10.30
C LYS A 130 1.85 5.76 -9.17
N ILE A 131 3.13 5.75 -9.45
CA ILE A 131 4.20 5.51 -8.50
C ILE A 131 5.07 6.76 -8.44
N GLY A 132 5.42 7.17 -7.24
CA GLY A 132 6.31 8.29 -6.99
C GLY A 132 7.13 8.09 -5.72
N THR A 133 7.94 9.09 -5.39
CA THR A 133 8.55 9.26 -4.08
C THR A 133 7.83 10.37 -3.33
N TYR A 134 7.81 10.26 -2.00
CA TYR A 134 7.25 11.26 -1.11
C TYR A 134 8.34 11.78 -0.16
N SER A 135 8.56 13.10 -0.15
CA SER A 135 9.62 13.72 0.65
C SER A 135 9.15 14.27 2.01
N GLY A 136 7.83 14.20 2.29
CA GLY A 136 7.27 14.64 3.56
C GLY A 136 7.55 13.65 4.70
N ASN A 137 7.40 14.12 5.93
CA ASN A 137 7.54 13.25 7.11
C ASN A 137 6.29 12.35 7.27
N ILE A 138 6.53 11.04 7.42
CA ILE A 138 5.48 10.05 7.71
C ILE A 138 5.67 9.33 9.05
N THR A 139 6.51 9.85 9.93
CA THR A 139 6.75 9.28 11.25
C THR A 139 6.65 10.37 12.34
N PRO A 140 5.53 10.48 13.08
CA PRO A 140 4.29 9.72 12.93
C PRO A 140 3.57 10.01 11.61
N PRO A 141 2.68 9.14 11.14
CA PRO A 141 1.89 9.39 9.93
C PRO A 141 1.04 10.66 10.09
N PRO A 142 1.12 11.63 9.16
CA PRO A 142 0.31 12.84 9.22
C PRO A 142 -1.15 12.54 8.88
N ALA A 143 -2.09 13.33 9.41
CA ALA A 143 -3.50 13.22 9.04
C ALA A 143 -3.77 13.63 7.58
N THR A 144 -2.88 14.43 6.99
CA THR A 144 -2.98 14.95 5.62
C THR A 144 -1.61 14.90 4.96
N LEU A 145 -1.54 14.40 3.70
CA LEU A 145 -0.34 14.49 2.88
C LEU A 145 -0.35 15.81 2.08
N ASP A 146 0.82 16.35 1.83
CA ASP A 146 1.03 17.43 0.88
C ASP A 146 1.40 16.86 -0.50
N THR A 147 0.51 17.03 -1.48
CA THR A 147 0.76 16.55 -2.85
C THR A 147 1.92 17.25 -3.54
N GLY A 148 2.31 18.45 -3.08
CA GLY A 148 3.50 19.16 -3.57
C GLY A 148 4.83 18.48 -3.23
N LEU A 149 4.81 17.52 -2.30
CA LEU A 149 5.98 16.73 -1.90
C LEU A 149 6.08 15.38 -2.63
N ILE A 150 5.23 15.15 -3.63
CA ILE A 150 5.25 13.93 -4.46
C ILE A 150 6.08 14.19 -5.71
N THR A 151 7.11 13.38 -5.93
CA THR A 151 7.86 13.34 -7.19
C THR A 151 7.43 12.10 -7.98
N PRO A 152 6.77 12.26 -9.15
CA PRO A 152 6.30 11.12 -9.93
C PRO A 152 7.48 10.35 -10.55
N LEU A 153 7.36 9.01 -10.60
CA LEU A 153 8.32 8.12 -11.24
C LEU A 153 7.73 7.45 -12.48
N ASN A 154 6.51 6.90 -12.38
CA ASN A 154 5.82 6.28 -13.51
C ASN A 154 4.31 6.22 -13.29
N ALA A 155 3.55 6.02 -14.37
CA ALA A 155 2.11 5.84 -14.35
C ALA A 155 1.66 4.83 -15.40
N ALA A 156 0.60 4.06 -15.09
CA ALA A 156 -0.04 3.12 -16.00
C ALA A 156 -1.57 3.28 -15.95
N THR A 157 -2.21 3.27 -17.11
CA THR A 157 -3.68 3.26 -17.20
C THR A 157 -4.19 1.81 -17.25
N PHE A 158 -5.26 1.54 -16.54
CA PHE A 158 -5.88 0.22 -16.46
C PHE A 158 -7.40 0.32 -16.57
N THR A 159 -8.00 -0.55 -17.38
CA THR A 159 -9.46 -0.67 -17.45
C THR A 159 -9.92 -1.70 -16.43
N VAL A 160 -10.68 -1.25 -15.42
CA VAL A 160 -11.18 -2.11 -14.34
C VAL A 160 -12.36 -2.92 -14.86
N PRO A 161 -12.35 -4.26 -14.71
CA PRO A 161 -13.50 -5.09 -15.05
C PRO A 161 -14.73 -4.72 -14.22
N ASN A 162 -15.91 -4.86 -14.77
CA ASN A 162 -17.15 -4.73 -14.00
C ASN A 162 -17.14 -5.73 -12.84
N THR A 163 -17.42 -5.22 -11.65
CA THR A 163 -17.35 -5.96 -10.39
C THR A 163 -18.54 -5.58 -9.54
N VAL A 164 -19.25 -6.55 -9.00
CA VAL A 164 -20.36 -6.30 -8.06
C VAL A 164 -19.86 -6.43 -6.62
N ALA A 165 -20.45 -5.70 -5.68
CA ALA A 165 -20.00 -5.64 -4.29
C ALA A 165 -19.94 -7.02 -3.59
N THR A 166 -20.80 -7.98 -4.00
CA THR A 166 -20.81 -9.35 -3.48
C THR A 166 -19.68 -10.23 -4.03
N ALA A 167 -18.99 -9.78 -5.07
CA ALA A 167 -17.87 -10.46 -5.72
C ALA A 167 -16.64 -9.56 -5.79
N ALA A 168 -16.40 -8.77 -4.72
CA ALA A 168 -15.23 -7.92 -4.60
C ALA A 168 -13.95 -8.72 -4.86
N THR A 169 -13.01 -8.14 -5.60
CA THR A 169 -11.80 -8.81 -6.07
C THR A 169 -10.59 -7.88 -6.04
N THR A 170 -9.44 -8.41 -6.36
CA THR A 170 -8.23 -7.61 -6.59
C THR A 170 -7.87 -7.61 -8.07
N VAL A 171 -7.26 -6.52 -8.53
CA VAL A 171 -6.67 -6.41 -9.86
C VAL A 171 -5.19 -6.06 -9.73
N THR A 172 -4.38 -6.63 -10.62
CA THR A 172 -2.94 -6.39 -10.66
C THR A 172 -2.60 -5.64 -11.95
N VAL A 173 -1.96 -4.50 -11.78
CA VAL A 173 -1.51 -3.64 -12.88
C VAL A 173 -0.01 -3.75 -13.02
N PRO A 174 0.50 -4.30 -14.13
CA PRO A 174 1.93 -4.30 -14.40
C PRO A 174 2.40 -2.85 -14.61
N ILE A 175 3.37 -2.43 -13.81
CA ILE A 175 3.98 -1.11 -13.86
C ILE A 175 5.40 -1.21 -13.33
N THR A 176 6.35 -0.63 -14.05
CA THR A 176 7.77 -0.66 -13.65
C THR A 176 8.21 0.73 -13.18
N ALA A 177 8.81 0.80 -12.00
CA ALA A 177 9.44 2.02 -11.50
C ALA A 177 10.68 1.66 -10.66
N ASN A 178 11.72 2.48 -10.74
CA ASN A 178 12.88 2.36 -9.87
C ASN A 178 12.76 3.39 -8.74
N VAL A 179 12.50 2.90 -7.54
CA VAL A 179 12.43 3.73 -6.33
C VAL A 179 13.82 3.79 -5.72
N PRO A 180 14.39 5.00 -5.50
CA PRO A 180 15.73 5.14 -4.95
C PRO A 180 15.85 4.55 -3.54
N ALA A 181 17.09 4.19 -3.16
CA ALA A 181 17.40 3.75 -1.80
C ALA A 181 16.97 4.78 -0.75
N LEU A 182 16.58 4.31 0.43
CA LEU A 182 16.17 5.13 1.58
C LEU A 182 14.97 6.05 1.32
N SER A 183 14.30 5.92 0.17
CA SER A 183 13.12 6.73 -0.18
C SER A 183 11.85 6.23 0.49
N GLN A 184 10.87 7.11 0.57
CA GLN A 184 9.48 6.76 0.82
C GLN A 184 8.77 6.67 -0.53
N MET A 185 8.32 5.48 -0.89
CA MET A 185 7.52 5.27 -2.09
C MET A 185 6.06 5.65 -1.82
N ILE A 186 5.44 6.36 -2.76
CA ILE A 186 3.99 6.60 -2.75
C ILE A 186 3.35 5.92 -3.95
N VAL A 187 2.21 5.28 -3.71
CA VAL A 187 1.34 4.73 -4.75
C VAL A 187 0.02 5.46 -4.71
N GLU A 188 -0.43 5.91 -5.86
CA GLU A 188 -1.75 6.49 -6.08
C GLU A 188 -2.55 5.60 -7.02
N VAL A 189 -3.79 5.29 -6.65
CA VAL A 189 -4.83 4.80 -7.57
C VAL A 189 -5.76 5.97 -7.82
N PHE A 190 -5.72 6.51 -9.02
CA PHE A 190 -6.50 7.66 -9.45
C PHE A 190 -7.70 7.24 -10.30
N SER A 191 -8.89 7.68 -9.93
CA SER A 191 -10.12 7.54 -10.72
C SER A 191 -10.57 8.94 -11.16
N PRO A 192 -10.73 9.19 -12.46
CA PRO A 192 -11.25 10.47 -12.94
C PRO A 192 -12.71 10.68 -12.54
N ASP A 193 -13.23 11.88 -12.82
CA ASP A 193 -14.65 12.20 -12.60
C ASP A 193 -15.51 11.46 -13.64
N PHE A 194 -16.37 10.57 -13.20
CA PHE A 194 -17.33 9.82 -14.01
C PHE A 194 -18.76 10.37 -13.93
N ASN A 195 -18.96 11.54 -13.35
CA ASN A 195 -20.29 12.12 -13.16
C ASN A 195 -21.12 12.16 -14.43
N ASN A 196 -22.34 11.63 -14.40
CA ASN A 196 -23.29 11.51 -15.52
C ASN A 196 -22.81 10.63 -16.68
N MET A 197 -21.83 9.73 -16.43
CA MET A 197 -21.32 8.78 -17.43
C MET A 197 -21.86 7.37 -17.28
N GLY A 198 -22.65 7.10 -16.23
CA GLY A 198 -23.11 5.76 -15.88
C GLY A 198 -21.96 4.84 -15.47
N ARG A 199 -20.92 5.41 -14.86
CA ARG A 199 -19.70 4.70 -14.46
C ARG A 199 -19.36 4.97 -13.01
N TYR A 200 -18.84 3.95 -12.35
CA TYR A 200 -18.30 4.11 -11.02
C TYR A 200 -17.14 3.15 -10.77
N PHE A 201 -16.29 3.54 -9.84
CA PHE A 201 -15.21 2.74 -9.31
C PHE A 201 -15.06 2.98 -7.81
N TYR A 202 -15.16 1.92 -7.01
CA TYR A 202 -14.95 1.92 -5.58
C TYR A 202 -13.75 1.06 -5.26
N LEU A 203 -12.65 1.70 -4.82
CA LEU A 203 -11.46 0.98 -4.38
C LEU A 203 -11.78 0.18 -3.12
N GLY A 204 -11.43 -1.10 -3.12
CA GLY A 204 -11.70 -2.01 -2.02
C GLY A 204 -10.78 -1.78 -0.82
N GLY A 205 -11.33 -1.94 0.37
CA GLY A 205 -10.64 -1.91 1.63
C GLY A 205 -11.02 -3.10 2.51
N ASN A 206 -10.55 -3.11 3.74
CA ASN A 206 -10.98 -4.05 4.78
C ASN A 206 -10.90 -3.43 6.18
N GLY A 207 -11.50 -4.09 7.16
CA GLY A 207 -11.48 -3.68 8.57
C GLY A 207 -10.43 -4.39 9.42
N GLY A 208 -9.49 -5.12 8.81
CA GLY A 208 -8.55 -6.00 9.52
C GLY A 208 -7.37 -5.31 10.20
N GLY A 209 -7.26 -4.01 10.09
CA GLY A 209 -6.13 -3.23 10.61
C GLY A 209 -5.08 -2.91 9.55
N GLU A 210 -4.26 -1.93 9.87
CA GLU A 210 -3.18 -1.46 9.00
C GLU A 210 -1.98 -0.98 9.81
N SER A 211 -0.78 -1.17 9.29
CA SER A 211 0.45 -0.69 9.93
C SER A 211 0.71 0.80 9.69
N ARG A 212 0.16 1.34 8.61
CA ARG A 212 0.17 2.76 8.23
C ARG A 212 -1.14 3.12 7.54
N PRO A 213 -1.63 4.38 7.69
CA PRO A 213 -2.92 4.77 7.15
C PRO A 213 -2.92 4.84 5.62
N GLY A 214 -4.08 4.56 5.05
CA GLY A 214 -4.42 4.95 3.69
C GLY A 214 -4.97 6.37 3.66
N TYR A 215 -4.85 7.03 2.50
CA TYR A 215 -5.31 8.41 2.30
C TYR A 215 -6.22 8.51 1.09
N LEU A 216 -7.18 9.44 1.15
CA LEU A 216 -8.08 9.78 0.04
C LEU A 216 -8.05 11.29 -0.21
N ARG A 217 -7.87 11.65 -1.48
CA ARG A 217 -8.11 12.99 -2.03
C ARG A 217 -9.35 12.93 -2.92
N ALA A 218 -10.27 13.86 -2.75
CA ALA A 218 -11.53 13.92 -3.48
C ALA A 218 -11.99 15.38 -3.64
N PRO A 219 -11.42 16.15 -4.59
CA PRO A 219 -11.61 17.60 -4.67
C PRO A 219 -13.07 18.04 -4.82
N THR A 220 -13.89 17.25 -5.52
CA THR A 220 -15.31 17.54 -5.69
C THR A 220 -16.09 17.44 -4.38
N CYS A 221 -15.59 16.65 -3.42
CA CYS A 221 -16.11 16.54 -2.05
C CYS A 221 -15.37 17.45 -1.06
N LEU A 222 -14.63 18.45 -1.55
CA LEU A 222 -13.86 19.45 -0.78
C LEU A 222 -12.59 18.91 -0.11
N GLU A 223 -12.19 17.69 -0.41
CA GLU A 223 -10.95 17.10 0.07
C GLU A 223 -9.84 17.31 -0.97
N THR A 224 -9.25 18.51 -0.96
CA THR A 224 -8.26 18.94 -1.97
C THR A 224 -6.86 18.40 -1.72
N GLN A 225 -6.56 17.94 -0.50
CA GLN A 225 -5.34 17.22 -0.13
C GLN A 225 -5.70 15.82 0.38
N PRO A 226 -4.83 14.81 0.20
CA PRO A 226 -5.09 13.47 0.70
C PRO A 226 -5.18 13.45 2.23
N LYS A 227 -6.32 13.05 2.78
CA LYS A 227 -6.54 12.83 4.22
C LYS A 227 -6.62 11.35 4.54
N THR A 228 -6.19 10.95 5.74
CA THR A 228 -6.38 9.59 6.22
C THR A 228 -7.85 9.22 6.24
N THR A 229 -8.19 7.96 5.97
CA THR A 229 -9.57 7.47 6.08
C THR A 229 -10.15 7.73 7.47
N THR A 230 -9.34 7.64 8.53
CA THR A 230 -9.72 8.00 9.89
C THR A 230 -10.10 9.48 10.04
N ALA A 231 -9.30 10.40 9.48
CA ALA A 231 -9.60 11.84 9.52
C ALA A 231 -10.85 12.21 8.72
N LEU A 232 -11.23 11.39 7.74
CA LEU A 232 -12.47 11.50 6.98
C LEU A 232 -13.68 10.89 7.70
N GLY A 233 -13.49 10.29 8.88
CA GLY A 233 -14.56 9.65 9.66
C GLY A 233 -14.77 8.15 9.37
N PHE A 234 -13.82 7.50 8.68
CA PHE A 234 -13.86 6.08 8.31
C PHE A 234 -12.69 5.29 8.89
N PRO A 235 -12.56 5.16 10.22
CA PRO A 235 -11.38 4.58 10.87
C PRO A 235 -11.19 3.08 10.61
N THR A 236 -12.19 2.39 10.11
CA THR A 236 -12.14 0.96 9.77
C THR A 236 -12.03 0.68 8.28
N SER A 237 -11.87 1.71 7.46
CA SER A 237 -11.69 1.57 6.02
C SER A 237 -10.22 1.58 5.64
N HIS A 238 -9.57 0.41 5.66
CA HIS A 238 -8.16 0.26 5.35
C HIS A 238 -8.00 -0.11 3.88
N LEU A 239 -7.44 0.80 3.08
CA LEU A 239 -7.30 0.64 1.63
C LEU A 239 -6.45 -0.60 1.28
N VAL A 240 -6.91 -1.45 0.39
CA VAL A 240 -6.14 -2.60 -0.12
C VAL A 240 -5.32 -2.14 -1.33
N ILE A 241 -4.05 -1.86 -1.11
CA ILE A 241 -3.05 -1.56 -2.14
C ILE A 241 -1.75 -2.24 -1.72
N THR A 242 -1.21 -3.09 -2.60
CA THR A 242 0.05 -3.79 -2.41
C THR A 242 0.98 -3.56 -3.60
N VAL A 243 2.28 -3.70 -3.37
CA VAL A 243 3.30 -3.47 -4.40
C VAL A 243 4.21 -4.69 -4.48
N ALA A 244 4.37 -5.25 -5.68
CA ALA A 244 5.36 -6.28 -5.97
C ALA A 244 6.60 -5.66 -6.61
N GLY A 245 7.77 -6.18 -6.28
CA GLY A 245 9.04 -5.71 -6.84
C GLY A 245 10.21 -6.60 -6.49
N THR A 246 11.41 -6.10 -6.79
CA THR A 246 12.69 -6.74 -6.44
C THR A 246 13.67 -5.72 -5.88
N HIS A 247 14.54 -6.15 -4.97
CA HIS A 247 15.60 -5.32 -4.39
C HIS A 247 16.88 -6.10 -4.19
#